data_d277540d6fd8e1b37f2f2afac72a5c20
#
_entry.id   d277540d6fd8e1b37f2f2afac72a5c20
#
_cell.length_a   1.000
_cell.length_b   1.000
_cell.length_c   1.000
_cell.angle_alpha   90.00
_cell.angle_beta   90.00
_cell.angle_gamma   90.00
#
_symmetry.space_group_name_H-M   'P 1'
#
loop_
_entity.id
_entity.type
_entity.pdbx_description
1 polymer ?
#
loop_
_entity_poly.entity_id
_entity_poly.type
_entity_poly.pdbx_seq_one_letter_code
_entity_poly.pdbx_strand_id
1 'polypeptide(L)'
;MPLLPDHLVIRVHDLKTTIADFAELGFTVQRGGTHADGTTHSALIGFADGSYIELIAFLKDAREHRWWDEHQRAGEGFVDFALLPESVARTVEATYARGLYYDGPIPGGRIRPDGTRLEWQIGRPTTRDLPFLCGDLTPRFLRVAEGEARTHRNGATGLAAVNVAVSNLEKSIARYRILLGDVPVHRGALTGLGVYFATLPIGRTTVTLLSPVARTRADDDPDAGNTTALAEALRSHLAIRGEGVFSAAIHVADAAQARALPLSLSHGARLEFVYATGG
;
A
#
# COMPACT_ATOMS: atom_id res chain seq x y z
N MET A 1 -8.90 -13.38 -14.77
CA MET A 1 -7.79 -12.52 -15.19
C MET A 1 -6.91 -12.20 -13.99
N PRO A 2 -5.64 -11.93 -14.17
CA PRO A 2 -4.74 -11.61 -13.06
C PRO A 2 -5.16 -10.30 -12.39
N LEU A 3 -5.01 -10.24 -11.06
CA LEU A 3 -5.12 -9.01 -10.30
C LEU A 3 -3.90 -8.11 -10.63
N LEU A 4 -4.12 -6.81 -10.73
CA LEU A 4 -3.06 -5.84 -10.95
C LEU A 4 -2.86 -4.96 -9.72
N PRO A 5 -1.67 -4.40 -9.48
CA PRO A 5 -1.49 -3.36 -8.48
C PRO A 5 -2.37 -2.16 -8.84
N ASP A 6 -3.07 -1.61 -7.84
CA ASP A 6 -3.90 -0.43 -8.04
C ASP A 6 -3.28 0.78 -7.35
N HIS A 7 -3.24 0.79 -6.02
CA HIS A 7 -2.69 1.93 -5.30
C HIS A 7 -2.23 1.62 -3.87
N LEU A 8 -1.38 2.50 -3.37
CA LEU A 8 -1.04 2.62 -1.95
C LEU A 8 -1.91 3.68 -1.30
N VAL A 9 -2.28 3.50 -0.05
CA VAL A 9 -3.01 4.50 0.74
C VAL A 9 -2.12 5.01 1.86
N ILE A 10 -1.81 6.30 1.82
CA ILE A 10 -1.10 7.01 2.89
C ILE A 10 -2.09 7.94 3.56
N ARG A 11 -2.35 7.69 4.84
CA ARG A 11 -3.22 8.52 5.63
C ARG A 11 -2.42 9.62 6.32
N VAL A 12 -2.93 10.86 6.21
CA VAL A 12 -2.28 12.07 6.69
C VAL A 12 -3.24 12.91 7.54
N HIS A 13 -2.69 13.85 8.32
CA HIS A 13 -3.51 14.76 9.13
C HIS A 13 -3.97 15.98 8.34
N ASP A 14 -3.05 16.60 7.61
CA ASP A 14 -3.33 17.80 6.80
C ASP A 14 -2.99 17.56 5.34
N LEU A 15 -4.03 17.42 4.51
CA LEU A 15 -3.86 17.15 3.09
C LEU A 15 -3.19 18.29 2.33
N LYS A 16 -3.37 19.55 2.77
CA LYS A 16 -2.79 20.70 2.09
C LYS A 16 -1.26 20.74 2.26
N THR A 17 -0.78 20.56 3.47
CA THR A 17 0.65 20.46 3.79
C THR A 17 1.25 19.26 3.08
N THR A 18 0.59 18.09 3.14
CA THR A 18 1.06 16.87 2.47
C THR A 18 1.22 17.04 0.96
N ILE A 19 0.27 17.71 0.28
CA ILE A 19 0.41 18.01 -1.15
C ILE A 19 1.68 18.83 -1.43
N ALA A 20 1.99 19.81 -0.60
CA ALA A 20 3.18 20.64 -0.76
C ALA A 20 4.46 19.81 -0.55
N ASP A 21 4.52 18.98 0.49
CA ASP A 21 5.67 18.14 0.82
C ASP A 21 5.94 17.10 -0.27
N PHE A 22 4.89 16.43 -0.80
CA PHE A 22 5.06 15.51 -1.93
C PHE A 22 5.43 16.23 -3.24
N ALA A 23 4.99 17.48 -3.43
CA ALA A 23 5.45 18.29 -4.56
C ALA A 23 6.92 18.70 -4.40
N GLU A 24 7.41 18.96 -3.18
CA GLU A 24 8.83 19.18 -2.87
C GLU A 24 9.66 17.93 -3.19
N LEU A 25 9.16 16.73 -2.87
CA LEU A 25 9.77 15.46 -3.26
C LEU A 25 9.80 15.24 -4.79
N GLY A 26 9.18 16.13 -5.58
CA GLY A 26 9.18 16.13 -7.03
C GLY A 26 8.03 15.38 -7.68
N PHE A 27 7.00 15.00 -6.91
CA PHE A 27 5.80 14.39 -7.47
C PHE A 27 4.82 15.45 -8.03
N THR A 28 4.10 15.08 -9.07
CA THR A 28 2.91 15.79 -9.54
C THR A 28 1.72 15.29 -8.76
N VAL A 29 1.15 16.14 -7.91
CA VAL A 29 0.05 15.77 -7.01
C VAL A 29 -1.25 16.41 -7.51
N GLN A 30 -2.29 15.60 -7.66
CA GLN A 30 -3.61 16.03 -8.11
C GLN A 30 -4.64 15.96 -6.99
N ARG A 31 -5.48 16.99 -6.85
CA ARG A 31 -6.60 16.95 -5.90
C ARG A 31 -7.62 15.90 -6.35
N GLY A 32 -7.91 14.95 -5.45
CA GLY A 32 -8.85 13.86 -5.71
C GLY A 32 -10.31 14.26 -5.51
N GLY A 33 -10.59 15.04 -4.49
CA GLY A 33 -11.95 15.42 -4.08
C GLY A 33 -12.39 14.73 -2.79
N THR A 34 -13.67 14.89 -2.47
CA THR A 34 -14.28 14.32 -1.26
C THR A 34 -14.97 13.00 -1.60
N HIS A 35 -14.81 11.99 -0.75
CA HIS A 35 -15.52 10.72 -0.89
C HIS A 35 -17.02 10.90 -0.67
N ALA A 36 -17.83 10.02 -1.27
CA ALA A 36 -19.28 10.18 -1.33
C ALA A 36 -19.97 10.23 0.05
N ASP A 37 -19.37 9.61 1.06
CA ASP A 37 -19.83 9.62 2.46
C ASP A 37 -19.47 10.92 3.22
N GLY A 38 -18.70 11.81 2.59
CA GLY A 38 -18.24 13.06 3.19
C GLY A 38 -17.31 12.90 4.38
N THR A 39 -16.71 11.73 4.54
CA THR A 39 -15.86 11.41 5.70
C THR A 39 -14.40 11.76 5.45
N THR A 40 -13.93 11.53 4.23
CA THR A 40 -12.54 11.74 3.85
C THR A 40 -12.44 12.50 2.54
N HIS A 41 -11.28 13.13 2.32
CA HIS A 41 -10.88 13.71 1.05
C HIS A 41 -9.47 13.24 0.70
N SER A 42 -9.11 13.31 -0.59
CA SER A 42 -7.84 12.78 -1.04
C SER A 42 -7.14 13.62 -2.10
N ALA A 43 -5.84 13.34 -2.27
CA ALA A 43 -5.04 13.74 -3.40
C ALA A 43 -4.33 12.52 -3.98
N LEU A 44 -4.04 12.54 -5.27
CA LEU A 44 -3.54 11.41 -6.02
C LEU A 44 -2.21 11.71 -6.67
N ILE A 45 -1.31 10.74 -6.69
CA ILE A 45 -0.05 10.73 -7.42
C ILE A 45 -0.10 9.55 -8.37
N GLY A 46 -0.53 9.78 -9.62
CA GLY A 46 -0.68 8.72 -10.63
C GLY A 46 0.62 8.43 -11.33
N PHE A 47 0.90 7.17 -11.64
CA PHE A 47 2.11 6.73 -12.34
C PHE A 47 1.83 6.29 -13.78
N ALA A 48 2.89 6.21 -14.60
CA ALA A 48 2.81 5.81 -16.00
C ALA A 48 2.28 4.38 -16.20
N ASP A 49 2.54 3.48 -15.24
CA ASP A 49 2.04 2.10 -15.25
C ASP A 49 0.55 1.97 -14.88
N GLY A 50 -0.11 3.09 -14.51
CA GLY A 50 -1.51 3.16 -14.10
C GLY A 50 -1.75 2.91 -12.61
N SER A 51 -0.73 2.57 -11.83
CA SER A 51 -0.80 2.57 -10.37
C SER A 51 -0.76 4.00 -9.82
N TYR A 52 -1.08 4.18 -8.52
CA TYR A 52 -1.01 5.50 -7.91
C TYR A 52 -0.82 5.43 -6.38
N ILE A 53 -0.50 6.56 -5.77
CA ILE A 53 -0.58 6.78 -4.32
C ILE A 53 -1.79 7.65 -4.05
N GLU A 54 -2.63 7.23 -3.09
CA GLU A 54 -3.70 8.05 -2.53
C GLU A 54 -3.24 8.63 -1.19
N LEU A 55 -3.16 9.95 -1.13
CA LEU A 55 -2.97 10.71 0.10
C LEU A 55 -4.36 11.03 0.65
N ILE A 56 -4.73 10.46 1.81
CA ILE A 56 -6.09 10.58 2.34
C ILE A 56 -6.09 11.23 3.73
N ALA A 57 -7.03 12.15 3.96
CA ALA A 57 -7.25 12.80 5.24
C ALA A 57 -8.72 12.74 5.66
N PHE A 58 -8.98 12.68 6.97
CA PHE A 58 -10.32 12.76 7.52
C PHE A 58 -10.79 14.21 7.58
N LEU A 59 -12.05 14.43 7.21
CA LEU A 59 -12.73 15.73 7.30
C LEU A 59 -13.49 15.91 8.63
N LYS A 60 -13.75 14.81 9.33
CA LYS A 60 -14.51 14.76 10.58
C LYS A 60 -14.19 13.47 11.36
N ASP A 61 -14.62 13.39 12.60
CA ASP A 61 -14.60 12.15 13.36
C ASP A 61 -15.33 11.04 12.62
N ALA A 62 -14.70 9.88 12.54
CA ALA A 62 -15.16 8.77 11.70
C ALA A 62 -14.93 7.40 12.38
N ARG A 63 -15.47 7.23 13.59
CA ARG A 63 -15.24 6.05 14.45
C ARG A 63 -15.57 4.72 13.77
N GLU A 64 -16.53 4.72 12.87
CA GLU A 64 -16.94 3.54 12.10
C GLU A 64 -16.02 3.27 10.90
N HIS A 65 -15.11 4.21 10.58
CA HIS A 65 -14.23 4.04 9.42
C HIS A 65 -13.08 3.11 9.78
N ARG A 66 -12.79 2.11 8.90
CA ARG A 66 -11.81 1.04 9.12
C ARG A 66 -10.38 1.50 9.50
N TRP A 67 -10.01 2.73 9.14
CA TRP A 67 -8.68 3.30 9.43
C TRP A 67 -8.70 4.30 10.60
N TRP A 68 -9.86 4.56 11.22
CA TRP A 68 -9.97 5.58 12.25
C TRP A 68 -9.17 5.26 13.52
N ASP A 69 -9.26 4.04 14.02
CA ASP A 69 -8.53 3.62 15.21
C ASP A 69 -7.02 3.70 15.01
N GLU A 70 -6.54 3.31 13.82
CA GLU A 70 -5.14 3.45 13.48
C GLU A 70 -4.72 4.92 13.35
N HIS A 71 -5.60 5.77 12.80
CA HIS A 71 -5.41 7.21 12.76
C HIS A 71 -5.16 7.78 14.15
N GLN A 72 -5.91 7.35 15.15
CA GLN A 72 -5.76 7.85 16.50
C GLN A 72 -4.51 7.32 17.22
N ARG A 73 -4.13 6.06 16.97
CA ARG A 73 -3.05 5.40 17.70
C ARG A 73 -1.66 5.57 17.06
N ALA A 74 -1.59 5.50 15.74
CA ALA A 74 -0.34 5.32 15.04
C ALA A 74 0.14 6.55 14.25
N GLY A 75 -0.63 7.62 14.25
CA GLY A 75 -0.29 8.83 13.48
C GLY A 75 -0.30 8.58 11.96
N GLU A 76 0.36 9.43 11.20
CA GLU A 76 0.44 9.37 9.74
C GLU A 76 1.19 8.15 9.21
N GLY A 77 1.04 7.84 7.91
CA GLY A 77 1.73 6.76 7.21
C GLY A 77 0.83 5.84 6.41
N PHE A 78 1.38 4.74 5.94
CA PHE A 78 0.61 3.73 5.24
C PHE A 78 -0.50 3.15 6.11
N VAL A 79 -1.67 2.96 5.51
CA VAL A 79 -2.81 2.28 6.15
C VAL A 79 -3.30 1.08 5.35
N ASP A 80 -3.07 1.05 4.03
CA ASP A 80 -3.54 -0.02 3.17
C ASP A 80 -2.89 0.02 1.78
N PHE A 81 -3.18 -1.00 0.97
CA PHE A 81 -2.95 -0.99 -0.47
C PHE A 81 -4.04 -1.77 -1.19
N ALA A 82 -4.22 -1.49 -2.46
CA ALA A 82 -5.28 -2.08 -3.26
C ALA A 82 -4.77 -2.86 -4.46
N LEU A 83 -5.52 -3.88 -4.83
CA LEU A 83 -5.41 -4.53 -6.13
C LEU A 83 -6.63 -4.21 -6.99
N LEU A 84 -6.40 -4.07 -8.28
CA LEU A 84 -7.41 -3.86 -9.31
C LEU A 84 -7.86 -5.21 -9.87
N PRO A 85 -9.07 -5.68 -9.56
CA PRO A 85 -9.68 -6.81 -10.22
C PRO A 85 -10.41 -6.36 -11.50
N GLU A 86 -10.63 -7.27 -12.43
CA GLU A 86 -11.58 -7.05 -13.51
C GLU A 86 -13.02 -6.85 -12.99
N SER A 87 -13.39 -7.58 -11.94
CA SER A 87 -14.67 -7.49 -11.24
C SER A 87 -14.49 -7.82 -9.78
N VAL A 88 -14.84 -6.89 -8.90
CA VAL A 88 -14.81 -7.10 -7.45
C VAL A 88 -15.77 -8.25 -7.07
N ALA A 89 -16.99 -8.25 -7.60
CA ALA A 89 -17.98 -9.27 -7.27
C ALA A 89 -17.48 -10.68 -7.60
N ARG A 90 -16.96 -10.89 -8.82
CA ARG A 90 -16.41 -12.20 -9.23
C ARG A 90 -15.19 -12.61 -8.39
N THR A 91 -14.34 -11.65 -8.04
CA THR A 91 -13.14 -11.94 -7.23
C THR A 91 -13.52 -12.33 -5.81
N VAL A 92 -14.46 -11.60 -5.19
CA VAL A 92 -15.00 -11.93 -3.84
C VAL A 92 -15.64 -13.32 -3.84
N GLU A 93 -16.48 -13.64 -4.82
CA GLU A 93 -17.08 -14.96 -4.97
C GLU A 93 -16.02 -16.07 -5.11
N ALA A 94 -15.05 -15.86 -6.00
CA ALA A 94 -13.98 -16.83 -6.24
C ALA A 94 -13.05 -17.03 -5.04
N THR A 95 -12.77 -16.02 -4.25
CA THR A 95 -11.99 -16.14 -3.01
C THR A 95 -12.80 -16.85 -1.93
N TYR A 96 -14.09 -16.54 -1.81
CA TYR A 96 -14.99 -17.21 -0.87
C TYR A 96 -15.07 -18.72 -1.14
N ALA A 97 -15.25 -19.11 -2.40
CA ALA A 97 -15.27 -20.51 -2.80
C ALA A 97 -13.98 -21.28 -2.46
N ARG A 98 -12.86 -20.57 -2.29
CA ARG A 98 -11.55 -21.11 -1.91
C ARG A 98 -11.23 -20.95 -0.41
N GLY A 99 -12.19 -20.48 0.39
CA GLY A 99 -12.06 -20.34 1.84
C GLY A 99 -11.40 -19.03 2.31
N LEU A 100 -11.35 -17.99 1.46
CA LEU A 100 -10.87 -16.66 1.85
C LEU A 100 -12.00 -15.63 1.73
N TYR A 101 -12.37 -15.06 2.85
CA TYR A 101 -13.48 -14.11 2.93
C TYR A 101 -13.03 -12.67 2.67
N TYR A 102 -13.76 -12.01 1.74
CA TYR A 102 -13.75 -10.58 1.49
C TYR A 102 -15.17 -10.05 1.66
N ASP A 103 -15.34 -8.98 2.44
CA ASP A 103 -16.61 -8.26 2.52
C ASP A 103 -16.77 -7.40 1.26
N GLY A 104 -17.87 -7.61 0.55
CA GLY A 104 -18.14 -6.89 -0.69
C GLY A 104 -18.97 -7.68 -1.71
N PRO A 105 -19.28 -7.07 -2.88
CA PRO A 105 -18.84 -5.76 -3.34
C PRO A 105 -19.51 -4.60 -2.59
N ILE A 106 -18.73 -3.67 -2.08
CA ILE A 106 -19.20 -2.47 -1.40
C ILE A 106 -19.14 -1.29 -2.38
N PRO A 107 -20.20 -0.50 -2.56
CA PRO A 107 -20.15 0.67 -3.41
C PRO A 107 -19.23 1.75 -2.85
N GLY A 108 -18.43 2.35 -3.71
CA GLY A 108 -17.59 3.51 -3.43
C GLY A 108 -17.76 4.57 -4.51
N GLY A 109 -17.38 5.78 -4.20
CA GLY A 109 -17.47 6.88 -5.17
C GLY A 109 -16.94 8.19 -4.60
N ARG A 110 -16.73 9.14 -5.49
CA ARG A 110 -16.40 10.52 -5.14
C ARG A 110 -16.91 11.49 -6.20
N ILE A 111 -16.94 12.76 -5.84
CA ILE A 111 -17.22 13.86 -6.78
C ILE A 111 -15.92 14.62 -6.97
N ARG A 112 -15.49 14.78 -8.22
CA ARG A 112 -14.33 15.58 -8.60
C ARG A 112 -14.61 17.07 -8.41
N PRO A 113 -13.57 17.92 -8.33
CA PRO A 113 -13.75 19.37 -8.28
C PRO A 113 -14.55 19.96 -9.45
N ASP A 114 -14.55 19.29 -10.62
CA ASP A 114 -15.32 19.67 -11.81
C ASP A 114 -16.78 19.18 -11.79
N GLY A 115 -17.23 18.54 -10.70
CA GLY A 115 -18.56 17.98 -10.53
C GLY A 115 -18.75 16.57 -11.12
N THR A 116 -17.76 16.00 -11.78
CA THR A 116 -17.84 14.64 -12.34
C THR A 116 -17.95 13.61 -11.22
N ARG A 117 -18.98 12.76 -11.28
CA ARG A 117 -19.17 11.65 -10.36
C ARG A 117 -18.40 10.41 -10.84
N LEU A 118 -17.66 9.80 -9.94
CA LEU A 118 -16.94 8.54 -10.15
C LEU A 118 -17.53 7.47 -9.24
N GLU A 119 -17.54 6.24 -9.74
CA GLU A 119 -18.05 5.08 -9.01
C GLU A 119 -17.10 3.89 -9.19
N TRP A 120 -16.92 3.16 -8.10
CA TRP A 120 -16.15 1.91 -8.05
C TRP A 120 -16.79 0.95 -7.05
N GLN A 121 -16.27 -0.26 -7.00
CA GLN A 121 -16.59 -1.24 -5.97
C GLN A 121 -15.35 -1.58 -5.15
N ILE A 122 -15.56 -1.92 -3.89
CA ILE A 122 -14.51 -2.35 -2.96
C ILE A 122 -14.81 -3.75 -2.47
N GLY A 123 -13.76 -4.59 -2.35
CA GLY A 123 -13.77 -5.82 -1.57
C GLY A 123 -12.81 -5.67 -0.40
N ARG A 124 -13.27 -5.84 0.83
CA ARG A 124 -12.45 -5.67 2.05
C ARG A 124 -12.04 -7.02 2.62
N PRO A 125 -10.74 -7.30 2.80
CA PRO A 125 -10.30 -8.50 3.49
C PRO A 125 -10.61 -8.42 4.98
N THR A 126 -10.72 -9.57 5.64
CA THR A 126 -10.90 -9.65 7.10
C THR A 126 -9.59 -9.55 7.87
N THR A 127 -8.45 -9.64 7.18
CA THR A 127 -7.10 -9.55 7.76
C THR A 127 -6.31 -8.43 7.12
N ARG A 128 -5.42 -7.80 7.87
CA ARG A 128 -4.73 -6.57 7.44
C ARG A 128 -3.47 -6.84 6.60
N ASP A 129 -3.01 -8.08 6.55
CA ASP A 129 -1.91 -8.52 5.70
C ASP A 129 -2.28 -8.58 4.21
N LEU A 130 -3.57 -8.62 3.90
CA LEU A 130 -4.09 -8.68 2.54
C LEU A 130 -4.49 -7.30 2.01
N PRO A 131 -4.30 -7.04 0.70
CA PRO A 131 -4.80 -5.84 0.03
C PRO A 131 -6.32 -5.86 -0.05
N PHE A 132 -6.93 -4.67 -0.06
CA PHE A 132 -8.32 -4.60 -0.48
C PHE A 132 -8.43 -4.61 -2.02
N LEU A 133 -9.61 -4.91 -2.53
CA LEU A 133 -9.93 -4.87 -3.95
C LEU A 133 -10.59 -3.53 -4.28
N CYS A 134 -10.19 -2.89 -5.38
CA CYS A 134 -10.80 -1.68 -5.87
C CYS A 134 -11.00 -1.78 -7.38
N GLY A 135 -12.25 -1.96 -7.82
CA GLY A 135 -12.61 -2.14 -9.22
C GLY A 135 -13.49 -1.01 -9.75
N ASP A 136 -13.10 -0.40 -10.88
CA ASP A 136 -13.79 0.73 -11.48
C ASP A 136 -15.15 0.32 -12.08
N LEU A 137 -16.19 1.12 -11.83
CA LEU A 137 -17.49 1.09 -12.53
C LEU A 137 -17.58 2.18 -13.59
N THR A 138 -16.99 3.34 -13.32
CA THR A 138 -16.79 4.40 -14.31
C THR A 138 -15.42 4.27 -14.96
N PRO A 139 -15.21 4.86 -16.16
CA PRO A 139 -13.92 4.78 -16.83
C PRO A 139 -12.73 5.19 -15.94
N ARG A 140 -11.69 4.36 -15.89
CA ARG A 140 -10.54 4.52 -14.98
C ARG A 140 -9.85 5.88 -15.09
N PHE A 141 -9.74 6.46 -16.30
CA PHE A 141 -9.12 7.78 -16.49
C PHE A 141 -9.82 8.91 -15.73
N LEU A 142 -11.09 8.72 -15.37
CA LEU A 142 -11.80 9.65 -14.49
C LEU A 142 -11.29 9.57 -13.05
N ARG A 143 -10.91 8.37 -12.57
CA ARG A 143 -10.38 8.15 -11.22
C ARG A 143 -8.89 8.51 -11.13
N VAL A 144 -8.12 8.11 -12.12
CA VAL A 144 -6.67 8.35 -12.20
C VAL A 144 -6.36 9.04 -13.51
N ALA A 145 -6.18 10.37 -13.45
CA ALA A 145 -5.90 11.19 -14.63
C ALA A 145 -4.67 10.68 -15.39
N GLU A 146 -4.66 10.89 -16.70
CA GLU A 146 -3.61 10.44 -17.61
C GLU A 146 -2.76 11.62 -18.11
N GLY A 147 -1.79 11.32 -18.97
CA GLY A 147 -0.92 12.32 -19.59
C GLY A 147 0.04 12.98 -18.59
N GLU A 148 0.15 14.29 -18.61
CA GLU A 148 1.06 15.07 -17.78
C GLU A 148 0.87 14.85 -16.27
N ALA A 149 -0.34 14.47 -15.85
CA ALA A 149 -0.65 14.13 -14.48
C ALA A 149 0.18 12.96 -13.92
N ARG A 150 0.72 12.11 -14.80
CA ARG A 150 1.56 10.95 -14.48
C ARG A 150 3.05 11.21 -14.74
N THR A 151 3.42 12.45 -15.03
CA THR A 151 4.81 12.86 -15.23
C THR A 151 5.34 13.56 -13.98
N HIS A 152 6.46 13.09 -13.47
CA HIS A 152 7.03 13.55 -12.21
C HIS A 152 8.45 14.07 -12.41
N ARG A 153 8.77 15.21 -11.79
CA ARG A 153 10.12 15.81 -11.81
C ARG A 153 11.19 14.88 -11.22
N ASN A 154 10.80 14.02 -10.28
CA ASN A 154 11.67 13.01 -9.67
C ASN A 154 11.83 11.72 -10.52
N GLY A 155 11.22 11.66 -11.70
CA GLY A 155 11.33 10.51 -12.60
C GLY A 155 10.55 9.27 -12.17
N ALA A 156 9.62 9.36 -11.20
CA ALA A 156 8.79 8.24 -10.76
C ALA A 156 7.88 7.74 -11.89
N THR A 157 7.81 6.41 -12.10
CA THR A 157 7.10 5.79 -13.23
C THR A 157 6.10 4.72 -12.85
N GLY A 158 6.19 4.13 -11.67
CA GLY A 158 5.31 3.04 -11.24
C GLY A 158 5.63 2.49 -9.88
N LEU A 159 4.75 1.60 -9.41
CA LEU A 159 4.91 0.90 -8.15
C LEU A 159 5.80 -0.34 -8.34
N ALA A 160 7.00 -0.33 -7.73
CA ALA A 160 7.97 -1.42 -7.84
C ALA A 160 7.70 -2.54 -6.85
N ALA A 161 7.50 -2.18 -5.57
CA ALA A 161 7.26 -3.16 -4.51
C ALA A 161 6.37 -2.61 -3.40
N VAL A 162 5.65 -3.54 -2.75
CA VAL A 162 4.93 -3.31 -1.49
C VAL A 162 5.43 -4.31 -0.48
N ASN A 163 6.05 -3.83 0.60
CA ASN A 163 6.54 -4.67 1.68
C ASN A 163 5.51 -4.67 2.82
N VAL A 164 5.00 -5.84 3.17
CA VAL A 164 3.95 -6.04 4.16
C VAL A 164 4.53 -6.72 5.40
N ALA A 165 4.41 -6.07 6.55
CA ALA A 165 4.77 -6.68 7.83
C ALA A 165 3.70 -7.70 8.23
N VAL A 166 4.13 -8.93 8.55
CA VAL A 166 3.23 -10.02 8.94
C VAL A 166 3.75 -10.72 10.20
N SER A 167 2.82 -11.15 11.05
CA SER A 167 3.14 -11.87 12.28
C SER A 167 3.39 -13.37 12.02
N ASN A 168 2.78 -13.92 10.98
CA ASN A 168 2.92 -15.32 10.61
C ASN A 168 3.04 -15.46 9.09
N LEU A 169 4.28 -15.67 8.62
CA LEU A 169 4.60 -15.71 7.20
C LEU A 169 3.82 -16.79 6.45
N GLU A 170 3.74 -18.01 6.99
CA GLU A 170 3.09 -19.14 6.32
C GLU A 170 1.57 -18.95 6.18
N LYS A 171 0.92 -18.37 7.20
CA LYS A 171 -0.51 -18.03 7.11
C LYS A 171 -0.78 -16.98 6.05
N SER A 172 0.05 -15.94 5.97
CA SER A 172 -0.07 -14.90 4.97
C SER A 172 0.20 -15.44 3.57
N ILE A 173 1.23 -16.26 3.37
CA ILE A 173 1.48 -16.94 2.08
C ILE A 173 0.24 -17.75 1.64
N ALA A 174 -0.35 -18.52 2.54
CA ALA A 174 -1.54 -19.31 2.24
C ALA A 174 -2.72 -18.43 1.78
N ARG A 175 -2.97 -17.30 2.45
CA ARG A 175 -4.02 -16.34 2.06
C ARG A 175 -3.75 -15.71 0.69
N TYR A 176 -2.50 -15.29 0.43
CA TYR A 176 -2.11 -14.73 -0.86
C TYR A 176 -2.25 -15.73 -2.01
N ARG A 177 -1.93 -17.01 -1.79
CA ARG A 177 -2.17 -18.08 -2.78
C ARG A 177 -3.65 -18.27 -3.08
N ILE A 178 -4.52 -18.15 -2.08
CA ILE A 178 -5.98 -18.17 -2.31
C ILE A 178 -6.42 -16.96 -3.14
N LEU A 179 -5.91 -15.77 -2.82
CA LEU A 179 -6.26 -14.54 -3.52
C LEU A 179 -5.76 -14.52 -4.96
N LEU A 180 -4.47 -14.82 -5.17
CA LEU A 180 -3.77 -14.65 -6.44
C LEU A 180 -3.83 -15.90 -7.34
N GLY A 181 -4.16 -17.06 -6.78
CA GLY A 181 -4.07 -18.34 -7.48
C GLY A 181 -2.64 -18.90 -7.46
N ASP A 182 -2.30 -19.63 -8.51
CA ASP A 182 -0.99 -20.28 -8.64
C ASP A 182 0.06 -19.29 -9.14
N VAL A 183 0.55 -18.44 -8.22
CA VAL A 183 1.67 -17.52 -8.46
C VAL A 183 2.94 -18.07 -7.82
N PRO A 184 4.12 -17.84 -8.44
CA PRO A 184 5.38 -18.24 -7.83
C PRO A 184 5.61 -17.51 -6.51
N VAL A 185 6.02 -18.25 -5.48
CA VAL A 185 6.37 -17.69 -4.16
C VAL A 185 7.83 -18.04 -3.89
N HIS A 186 8.68 -17.03 -3.85
CA HIS A 186 10.06 -17.17 -3.42
C HIS A 186 10.16 -16.80 -1.95
N ARG A 187 10.71 -17.69 -1.13
CA ARG A 187 10.84 -17.47 0.33
C ARG A 187 12.23 -17.76 0.82
N GLY A 188 12.62 -17.09 1.88
CA GLY A 188 13.93 -17.25 2.48
C GLY A 188 14.06 -16.53 3.81
N ALA A 189 15.29 -16.48 4.27
CA ALA A 189 15.68 -15.77 5.48
C ALA A 189 16.81 -14.78 5.15
N LEU A 190 16.65 -13.55 5.58
CA LEU A 190 17.71 -12.56 5.67
C LEU A 190 18.35 -12.70 7.06
N THR A 191 19.18 -13.74 7.24
CA THR A 191 19.72 -14.14 8.56
C THR A 191 20.47 -13.00 9.25
N GLY A 192 21.29 -12.25 8.48
CA GLY A 192 21.98 -11.06 9.02
C GLY A 192 21.07 -9.90 9.38
N LEU A 193 19.78 -9.94 9.00
CA LEU A 193 18.78 -8.90 9.31
C LEU A 193 17.67 -9.41 10.25
N GLY A 194 17.71 -10.66 10.67
CA GLY A 194 16.73 -11.27 11.59
C GLY A 194 15.31 -11.28 11.03
N VAL A 195 15.13 -11.51 9.71
CA VAL A 195 13.84 -11.42 9.02
C VAL A 195 13.64 -12.62 8.10
N TYR A 196 12.47 -13.24 8.17
CA TYR A 196 11.95 -14.13 7.13
C TYR A 196 11.18 -13.33 6.09
N PHE A 197 11.25 -13.76 4.84
CA PHE A 197 10.52 -13.10 3.76
C PHE A 197 9.88 -14.09 2.79
N ALA A 198 8.83 -13.61 2.09
CA ALA A 198 8.29 -14.25 0.91
C ALA A 198 7.94 -13.18 -0.13
N THR A 199 8.33 -13.40 -1.39
CA THR A 199 8.00 -12.50 -2.50
C THR A 199 6.99 -13.14 -3.45
N LEU A 200 6.01 -12.34 -3.88
CA LEU A 200 4.96 -12.73 -4.80
C LEU A 200 4.87 -11.67 -5.92
N PRO A 201 5.06 -12.03 -7.20
CA PRO A 201 4.89 -11.09 -8.30
C PRO A 201 3.39 -10.82 -8.54
N ILE A 202 3.04 -9.54 -8.73
CA ILE A 202 1.70 -9.10 -9.13
C ILE A 202 1.88 -8.10 -10.28
N GLY A 203 1.73 -8.54 -11.51
CA GLY A 203 2.05 -7.74 -12.69
C GLY A 203 3.53 -7.32 -12.68
N ARG A 204 3.80 -6.03 -12.67
CA ARG A 204 5.17 -5.45 -12.62
C ARG A 204 5.63 -5.12 -11.20
N THR A 205 4.77 -5.31 -10.21
CA THR A 205 5.05 -5.02 -8.80
C THR A 205 5.31 -6.32 -8.05
N THR A 206 6.20 -6.28 -7.06
CA THR A 206 6.44 -7.39 -6.14
C THR A 206 5.82 -7.08 -4.80
N VAL A 207 4.98 -7.97 -4.28
CA VAL A 207 4.60 -7.95 -2.86
C VAL A 207 5.60 -8.79 -2.07
N THR A 208 6.19 -8.21 -1.04
CA THR A 208 7.11 -8.89 -0.13
C THR A 208 6.51 -8.95 1.26
N LEU A 209 6.24 -10.14 1.73
CA LEU A 209 5.82 -10.38 3.11
C LEU A 209 7.08 -10.46 3.98
N LEU A 210 7.14 -9.69 5.06
CA LEU A 210 8.26 -9.61 5.98
C LEU A 210 7.82 -10.01 7.38
N SER A 211 8.47 -11.01 7.97
CA SER A 211 8.20 -11.46 9.34
C SER A 211 9.49 -11.44 10.17
N PRO A 212 9.55 -10.71 11.30
CA PRO A 212 10.73 -10.73 12.15
C PRO A 212 10.90 -12.12 12.77
N VAL A 213 12.14 -12.59 12.86
CA VAL A 213 12.48 -13.82 13.60
C VAL A 213 12.04 -13.66 15.05
N ALA A 214 11.46 -14.70 15.63
CA ALA A 214 11.07 -14.69 17.05
C ALA A 214 12.30 -14.44 17.93
N ARG A 215 12.16 -13.59 18.95
CA ARG A 215 13.19 -13.41 19.97
C ARG A 215 13.40 -14.72 20.73
N THR A 216 14.66 -15.10 20.88
CA THR A 216 15.05 -16.17 21.81
C THR A 216 15.47 -15.54 23.14
N ARG A 217 15.55 -16.34 24.24
CA ARG A 217 16.07 -15.83 25.51
C ARG A 217 17.50 -15.30 25.44
N ALA A 218 18.28 -15.75 24.44
CA ALA A 218 19.62 -15.25 24.18
C ALA A 218 19.61 -13.82 23.57
N ASP A 219 18.50 -13.40 22.93
CA ASP A 219 18.36 -12.06 22.36
C ASP A 219 18.01 -11.00 23.42
N ASP A 220 17.67 -11.41 24.66
CA ASP A 220 17.43 -10.53 25.80
C ASP A 220 18.73 -10.17 26.54
N ASP A 221 19.87 -10.77 26.14
CA ASP A 221 21.20 -10.40 26.63
C ASP A 221 21.61 -9.07 25.95
N PRO A 222 21.81 -7.96 26.70
CA PRO A 222 22.25 -6.71 26.14
C PRO A 222 23.61 -6.77 25.42
N ASP A 223 24.42 -7.80 25.68
CA ASP A 223 25.69 -8.07 25.01
C ASP A 223 25.54 -9.00 23.78
N ALA A 224 24.38 -9.65 23.59
CA ALA A 224 24.10 -10.45 22.40
C ALA A 224 23.70 -9.56 21.21
N GLY A 225 24.60 -8.71 20.79
CA GLY A 225 24.42 -7.65 19.79
C GLY A 225 23.94 -8.08 18.41
N ASN A 226 22.69 -8.57 18.24
CA ASN A 226 22.21 -8.92 16.91
C ASN A 226 20.71 -8.78 16.67
N THR A 227 20.04 -7.84 17.31
CA THR A 227 18.74 -7.39 16.80
C THR A 227 18.99 -6.29 15.78
N THR A 228 18.84 -6.59 14.50
CA THR A 228 19.07 -5.58 13.46
C THR A 228 17.99 -4.51 13.48
N ALA A 229 18.34 -3.31 13.01
CA ALA A 229 17.42 -2.18 12.90
C ALA A 229 16.13 -2.53 12.12
N LEU A 230 16.21 -3.40 11.10
CA LEU A 230 15.07 -3.84 10.32
C LEU A 230 14.13 -4.73 11.14
N ALA A 231 14.65 -5.75 11.83
CA ALA A 231 13.81 -6.64 12.64
C ALA A 231 13.12 -5.87 13.78
N GLU A 232 13.81 -4.92 14.41
CA GLU A 232 13.22 -4.08 15.44
C GLU A 232 12.16 -3.13 14.89
N ALA A 233 12.41 -2.51 13.74
CA ALA A 233 11.41 -1.66 13.07
C ALA A 233 10.15 -2.45 12.67
N LEU A 234 10.30 -3.71 12.22
CA LEU A 234 9.16 -4.59 11.92
C LEU A 234 8.38 -4.97 13.19
N ARG A 235 9.07 -5.31 14.29
CA ARG A 235 8.40 -5.60 15.58
C ARG A 235 7.64 -4.38 16.10
N SER A 236 8.26 -3.21 16.06
CA SER A 236 7.63 -1.95 16.45
C SER A 236 6.40 -1.65 15.59
N HIS A 237 6.51 -1.84 14.27
CA HIS A 237 5.37 -1.69 13.36
C HIS A 237 4.23 -2.63 13.72
N LEU A 238 4.51 -3.93 13.89
CA LEU A 238 3.51 -4.92 14.26
C LEU A 238 2.85 -4.63 15.60
N ALA A 239 3.61 -4.12 16.58
CA ALA A 239 3.09 -3.76 17.90
C ALA A 239 2.17 -2.53 17.86
N ILE A 240 2.50 -1.52 17.06
CA ILE A 240 1.78 -0.23 17.01
C ILE A 240 0.65 -0.27 15.98
N ARG A 241 0.92 -0.79 14.77
CA ARG A 241 0.00 -0.76 13.61
C ARG A 241 -0.67 -2.10 13.34
N GLY A 242 -0.09 -3.21 13.80
CA GLY A 242 -0.47 -4.56 13.41
C GLY A 242 0.13 -4.96 12.06
N GLU A 243 -0.42 -5.99 11.44
CA GLU A 243 -0.05 -6.41 10.08
C GLU A 243 -0.47 -5.34 9.06
N GLY A 244 0.29 -5.19 7.97
CA GLY A 244 -0.01 -4.23 6.91
C GLY A 244 1.23 -3.68 6.22
N VAL A 245 1.05 -2.65 5.39
CA VAL A 245 2.13 -2.05 4.60
C VAL A 245 3.18 -1.43 5.51
N PHE A 246 4.41 -1.96 5.43
CA PHE A 246 5.57 -1.47 6.18
C PHE A 246 6.38 -0.45 5.38
N SER A 247 6.62 -0.73 4.09
CA SER A 247 7.32 0.16 3.18
C SER A 247 6.91 -0.11 1.73
N ALA A 248 7.24 0.79 0.82
CA ALA A 248 7.02 0.59 -0.60
C ALA A 248 8.15 1.20 -1.43
N ALA A 249 8.40 0.58 -2.58
CA ALA A 249 9.38 1.06 -3.56
C ALA A 249 8.66 1.56 -4.83
N ILE A 250 9.18 2.66 -5.37
CA ILE A 250 8.67 3.32 -6.58
C ILE A 250 9.77 3.26 -7.65
N HIS A 251 9.43 2.79 -8.84
CA HIS A 251 10.34 2.82 -9.97
C HIS A 251 10.64 4.26 -10.40
N VAL A 252 11.92 4.55 -10.64
CA VAL A 252 12.38 5.80 -11.27
C VAL A 252 13.10 5.51 -12.58
N ALA A 253 13.02 6.46 -13.50
CA ALA A 253 13.61 6.36 -14.83
C ALA A 253 15.14 6.53 -14.83
N ASP A 254 15.70 7.12 -13.76
CA ASP A 254 17.14 7.42 -13.65
C ASP A 254 17.70 6.85 -12.33
N ALA A 255 18.78 6.08 -12.43
CA ALA A 255 19.50 5.49 -11.30
C ALA A 255 19.98 6.54 -10.29
N ALA A 256 20.32 7.76 -10.72
CA ALA A 256 20.74 8.85 -9.87
C ALA A 256 19.62 9.33 -8.90
N GLN A 257 18.37 8.99 -9.17
CA GLN A 257 17.22 9.28 -8.30
C GLN A 257 16.98 8.20 -7.23
N ALA A 258 17.64 7.02 -7.33
CA ALA A 258 17.44 5.92 -6.39
C ALA A 258 17.89 6.33 -4.96
N ARG A 259 16.95 6.40 -4.03
CA ARG A 259 17.18 6.76 -2.62
C ARG A 259 15.95 6.49 -1.75
N ALA A 260 16.16 6.37 -0.46
CA ALA A 260 15.05 6.47 0.50
C ALA A 260 14.53 7.91 0.58
N LEU A 261 13.22 8.07 0.71
CA LEU A 261 12.60 9.38 0.90
C LEU A 261 12.59 9.77 2.39
N PRO A 262 12.78 11.08 2.72
CA PRO A 262 12.69 11.55 4.10
C PRO A 262 11.31 11.28 4.70
N LEU A 263 11.26 10.64 5.86
CA LEU A 263 10.01 10.31 6.55
C LEU A 263 9.19 11.55 6.93
N SER A 264 9.85 12.67 7.16
CA SER A 264 9.19 13.96 7.45
C SER A 264 8.37 14.47 6.28
N LEU A 265 8.88 14.32 5.03
CA LEU A 265 8.19 14.76 3.82
C LEU A 265 7.23 13.70 3.25
N SER A 266 7.45 12.42 3.58
CA SER A 266 6.54 11.32 3.20
C SER A 266 5.50 10.99 4.27
N HIS A 267 5.37 11.84 5.31
CA HIS A 267 4.37 11.70 6.37
C HIS A 267 4.41 10.32 7.04
N GLY A 268 5.61 9.87 7.40
CA GLY A 268 5.81 8.57 8.05
C GLY A 268 5.71 7.34 7.14
N ALA A 269 5.37 7.51 5.87
CA ALA A 269 5.39 6.43 4.89
C ALA A 269 6.83 6.13 4.45
N ARG A 270 7.30 4.89 4.70
CA ARG A 270 8.63 4.43 4.28
C ARG A 270 8.63 4.18 2.78
N LEU A 271 8.93 5.22 2.01
CA LEU A 271 9.04 5.18 0.55
C LEU A 271 10.50 5.22 0.11
N GLU A 272 10.81 4.49 -0.94
CA GLU A 272 12.11 4.55 -1.60
C GLU A 272 11.95 4.57 -3.13
N PHE A 273 12.86 5.24 -3.79
CA PHE A 273 13.02 5.18 -5.23
C PHE A 273 14.01 4.07 -5.60
N VAL A 274 13.61 3.23 -6.54
CA VAL A 274 14.44 2.15 -7.07
C VAL A 274 14.54 2.25 -8.58
N TYR A 275 15.74 2.01 -9.10
CA TYR A 275 15.97 1.92 -10.53
C TYR A 275 16.05 0.45 -10.93
N ALA A 276 15.18 0.02 -11.84
CA ALA A 276 15.29 -1.31 -12.42
C ALA A 276 16.33 -1.26 -13.54
N THR A 277 17.49 -1.88 -13.36
CA THR A 277 18.36 -2.25 -14.48
C THR A 277 17.57 -3.21 -15.34
N GLY A 278 17.27 -2.78 -16.60
CA GLY A 278 16.51 -3.59 -17.54
C GLY A 278 17.07 -5.01 -17.61
N GLY A 279 16.20 -5.99 -17.29
CA GLY A 279 16.45 -7.41 -17.51
C GLY A 279 16.10 -7.77 -18.95
#